data_8c8aef48fd0d496ca89eae3378a16926
#
_entry.id   8c8aef48fd0d496ca89eae3378a16926
#
_cell.length_a   1.000
_cell.length_b   1.000
_cell.length_c   1.000
_cell.angle_alpha   90.00
_cell.angle_beta   90.00
_cell.angle_gamma   90.00
#
_symmetry.space_group_name_H-M   'P 1'
#
loop_
_entity.id
_entity.type
_entity.pdbx_description
1 polymer ?
#
loop_
_entity_poly.entity_id
_entity_poly.type
_entity_poly.pdbx_seq_one_letter_code
_entity_poly.pdbx_strand_id
1 'polypeptide(L)'
;MKRSSFLKLGLALGSFLAAPVTIYARVRKGTRDDKGFKVDAGKDRFDKSISPFDGDTFYCKVSAKDTDGGMYMFESTRKNEGGPVLHIHYDTDEWWYVLQGEFLIKVGDKTYNAKAGDLVFGPRMVPHTFAKIGPGEAKVMICHQPAGKMEEYFKKLSEGVAKNMSEEERNNMRKEHGVEKVGPPLTYLKQ
;
A
#
# COMPACT_ATOMS: atom_id res chain seq x y z
N MET A 1 -13.60 82.19 15.49
CA MET A 1 -13.66 81.43 14.28
C MET A 1 -13.87 79.98 14.67
N LYS A 2 -14.94 79.36 14.23
CA LYS A 2 -15.65 78.28 14.94
C LYS A 2 -15.08 76.87 14.68
N ARG A 3 -14.71 76.20 15.74
CA ARG A 3 -14.51 74.75 15.87
C ARG A 3 -15.90 74.09 15.72
N SER A 4 -16.14 73.30 14.68
CA SER A 4 -17.16 72.25 14.73
C SER A 4 -17.42 71.70 13.31
N SER A 5 -16.61 70.79 12.87
CA SER A 5 -16.96 69.89 11.74
C SER A 5 -16.00 68.71 11.66
N PHE A 6 -15.77 68.06 12.81
CA PHE A 6 -14.96 66.85 12.84
C PHE A 6 -15.65 65.82 13.70
N LEU A 7 -16.82 65.37 13.27
CA LEU A 7 -17.44 64.22 13.91
C LEU A 7 -18.70 63.82 13.09
N LYS A 8 -18.49 63.15 11.99
CA LYS A 8 -19.49 62.23 11.39
C LYS A 8 -18.83 61.36 10.34
N LEU A 9 -17.82 60.59 10.76
CA LEU A 9 -17.46 59.40 9.99
C LEU A 9 -18.00 58.22 10.75
N GLY A 10 -19.15 57.78 10.33
CA GLY A 10 -19.86 56.66 10.92
C GLY A 10 -19.05 55.36 10.78
N LEU A 11 -18.83 54.77 11.90
CA LEU A 11 -18.34 53.40 12.02
C LEU A 11 -19.43 52.46 11.44
N ALA A 12 -19.33 52.12 10.16
CA ALA A 12 -20.04 50.95 9.62
C ALA A 12 -19.19 49.71 10.00
N LEU A 13 -19.34 49.23 11.21
CA LEU A 13 -18.92 47.86 11.60
C LEU A 13 -19.76 46.88 10.83
N GLY A 14 -19.25 46.48 9.66
CA GLY A 14 -19.74 45.32 8.96
C GLY A 14 -19.52 44.08 9.79
N SER A 15 -20.57 43.62 10.48
CA SER A 15 -20.58 42.33 11.12
C SER A 15 -20.49 41.23 10.04
N PHE A 16 -19.26 40.82 9.70
CA PHE A 16 -19.08 39.57 8.99
C PHE A 16 -19.51 38.43 9.92
N LEU A 17 -20.75 38.01 9.80
CA LEU A 17 -21.22 36.73 10.29
C LEU A 17 -20.44 35.68 9.53
N ALA A 18 -19.30 35.24 10.11
CA ALA A 18 -18.63 34.05 9.69
C ALA A 18 -19.57 32.87 9.98
N ALA A 19 -20.41 32.53 9.02
CA ALA A 19 -21.12 31.28 9.08
C ALA A 19 -20.09 30.16 9.19
N PRO A 20 -20.22 29.24 10.15
CA PRO A 20 -19.32 28.09 10.20
C PRO A 20 -19.53 27.30 8.90
N VAL A 21 -18.53 27.34 8.02
CA VAL A 21 -18.49 26.44 6.88
C VAL A 21 -18.24 25.06 7.46
N THR A 22 -19.33 24.38 7.84
CA THR A 22 -19.28 22.95 8.08
C THR A 22 -18.99 22.30 6.75
N ILE A 23 -17.70 22.06 6.49
CA ILE A 23 -17.28 21.18 5.44
C ILE A 23 -17.74 19.78 5.88
N TYR A 24 -18.98 19.44 5.55
CA TYR A 24 -19.38 18.04 5.51
C TYR A 24 -18.54 17.44 4.41
N ALA A 25 -17.45 16.78 4.80
CA ALA A 25 -16.81 15.81 3.93
C ALA A 25 -17.94 14.87 3.51
N ARG A 26 -18.43 15.06 2.29
CA ARG A 26 -19.40 14.18 1.68
C ARG A 26 -18.67 12.87 1.55
N VAL A 27 -18.82 12.00 2.56
CA VAL A 27 -18.43 10.61 2.45
C VAL A 27 -19.15 10.13 1.20
N ARG A 28 -18.42 10.03 0.09
CA ARG A 28 -18.94 9.36 -1.10
C ARG A 28 -19.37 8.00 -0.59
N LYS A 29 -20.68 7.73 -0.66
CA LYS A 29 -21.19 6.39 -0.52
C LYS A 29 -20.66 5.64 -1.74
N GLY A 30 -19.42 5.14 -1.62
CA GLY A 30 -18.81 4.24 -2.58
C GLY A 30 -19.58 2.93 -2.60
N THR A 31 -19.24 2.07 -3.49
CA THR A 31 -19.77 0.70 -3.59
C THR A 31 -19.25 -0.21 -2.47
N ARG A 32 -18.74 0.37 -1.38
CA ARG A 32 -18.19 -0.35 -0.25
C ARG A 32 -19.26 -1.23 0.38
N ASP A 33 -18.94 -2.51 0.56
CA ASP A 33 -19.78 -3.42 1.36
C ASP A 33 -19.80 -2.93 2.82
N ASP A 34 -20.98 -2.73 3.38
CA ASP A 34 -21.20 -2.32 4.77
C ASP A 34 -21.24 -3.52 5.73
N LYS A 35 -21.12 -4.75 5.21
CA LYS A 35 -21.10 -5.98 5.99
C LYS A 35 -19.67 -6.39 6.31
N GLY A 36 -19.39 -6.57 7.60
CA GLY A 36 -18.16 -7.19 8.03
C GLY A 36 -18.09 -8.67 7.61
N PHE A 37 -16.88 -9.20 7.45
CA PHE A 37 -16.65 -10.60 7.11
C PHE A 37 -15.44 -11.15 7.87
N LYS A 38 -15.35 -12.47 7.94
CA LYS A 38 -14.19 -13.21 8.45
C LYS A 38 -13.57 -13.99 7.30
N VAL A 39 -12.24 -13.95 7.19
CA VAL A 39 -11.47 -14.85 6.34
C VAL A 39 -10.62 -15.73 7.24
N ASP A 40 -10.78 -17.04 7.15
CA ASP A 40 -10.04 -17.99 7.97
C ASP A 40 -8.54 -17.99 7.66
N ALA A 41 -7.73 -18.44 8.60
CA ALA A 41 -6.29 -18.58 8.43
C ALA A 41 -5.95 -19.46 7.23
N GLY A 42 -5.01 -19.04 6.38
CA GLY A 42 -4.62 -19.75 5.18
C GLY A 42 -5.69 -19.83 4.07
N LYS A 43 -6.79 -19.07 4.20
CA LYS A 43 -7.84 -18.99 3.17
C LYS A 43 -7.82 -17.67 2.44
N ASP A 44 -8.28 -17.70 1.20
CA ASP A 44 -8.51 -16.52 0.36
C ASP A 44 -9.95 -16.01 0.54
N ARG A 45 -10.17 -14.71 0.45
CA ARG A 45 -11.47 -14.03 0.55
C ARG A 45 -12.50 -14.56 -0.45
N PHE A 46 -12.03 -15.06 -1.60
CA PHE A 46 -12.86 -15.52 -2.70
C PHE A 46 -12.61 -17.00 -3.04
N ASP A 47 -11.95 -17.75 -2.15
CA ASP A 47 -11.50 -19.14 -2.37
C ASP A 47 -10.64 -19.32 -3.64
N LYS A 48 -9.93 -18.24 -4.03
CA LYS A 48 -9.15 -18.17 -5.25
C LYS A 48 -7.80 -17.48 -5.01
N SER A 49 -6.88 -18.19 -4.34
CA SER A 49 -5.50 -17.71 -4.19
C SER A 49 -4.81 -17.57 -5.55
N ILE A 50 -3.82 -16.68 -5.61
CA ILE A 50 -3.02 -16.43 -6.81
C ILE A 50 -1.54 -16.70 -6.53
N SER A 51 -0.76 -17.02 -7.58
CA SER A 51 0.69 -17.27 -7.48
C SER A 51 1.42 -16.37 -8.48
N PRO A 52 1.65 -15.09 -8.13
CA PRO A 52 2.27 -14.13 -9.06
C PRO A 52 3.77 -14.36 -9.27
N PHE A 53 4.42 -15.10 -8.36
CA PHE A 53 5.85 -15.43 -8.42
C PHE A 53 6.07 -16.88 -8.07
N ASP A 54 7.19 -17.46 -8.57
CA ASP A 54 7.55 -18.83 -8.27
C ASP A 54 7.78 -19.03 -6.75
N GLY A 55 7.15 -20.07 -6.21
CA GLY A 55 7.22 -20.37 -4.78
C GLY A 55 6.37 -19.49 -3.86
N ASP A 56 5.63 -18.51 -4.42
CA ASP A 56 4.77 -17.62 -3.65
C ASP A 56 3.29 -17.93 -3.90
N THR A 57 2.48 -17.86 -2.84
CA THR A 57 1.03 -17.92 -2.93
C THR A 57 0.43 -16.77 -2.13
N PHE A 58 -0.44 -15.99 -2.76
CA PHE A 58 -1.14 -14.86 -2.15
C PHE A 58 -2.59 -15.22 -1.90
N TYR A 59 -3.03 -15.04 -0.66
CA TYR A 59 -4.39 -15.23 -0.19
C TYR A 59 -4.98 -13.87 0.15
N CYS A 60 -5.84 -13.34 -0.71
CA CYS A 60 -6.53 -12.07 -0.46
C CYS A 60 -7.28 -12.14 0.87
N LYS A 61 -7.10 -11.16 1.74
CA LYS A 61 -7.84 -10.99 2.99
C LYS A 61 -8.84 -9.85 2.90
N VAL A 62 -8.42 -8.73 2.29
CA VAL A 62 -9.26 -7.58 2.02
C VAL A 62 -8.98 -7.14 0.59
N SER A 63 -9.98 -7.21 -0.28
CA SER A 63 -9.88 -6.72 -1.65
C SER A 63 -10.03 -5.20 -1.70
N ALA A 64 -9.42 -4.57 -2.69
CA ALA A 64 -9.64 -3.16 -3.00
C ALA A 64 -11.13 -2.82 -3.13
N LYS A 65 -11.96 -3.74 -3.62
CA LYS A 65 -13.42 -3.58 -3.75
C LYS A 65 -14.11 -3.49 -2.39
N ASP A 66 -13.65 -4.23 -1.39
CA ASP A 66 -14.26 -4.23 -0.05
C ASP A 66 -14.13 -2.85 0.63
N THR A 67 -13.18 -2.02 0.20
CA THR A 67 -12.82 -0.75 0.84
C THR A 67 -12.95 0.47 -0.07
N ASP A 68 -13.56 0.31 -1.26
CA ASP A 68 -13.65 1.37 -2.28
C ASP A 68 -12.26 1.94 -2.65
N GLY A 69 -11.28 1.03 -2.82
CA GLY A 69 -9.90 1.37 -3.13
C GLY A 69 -9.05 1.80 -1.93
N GLY A 70 -9.61 1.83 -0.73
CA GLY A 70 -8.91 2.29 0.47
C GLY A 70 -7.79 1.36 0.94
N MET A 71 -7.89 0.05 0.64
CA MET A 71 -6.91 -0.94 1.09
C MET A 71 -6.96 -2.20 0.22
N TYR A 72 -5.79 -2.80 0.03
CA TYR A 72 -5.65 -4.20 -0.42
C TYR A 72 -4.73 -4.93 0.54
N MET A 73 -5.20 -6.05 1.10
CA MET A 73 -4.43 -6.84 2.08
C MET A 73 -4.45 -8.32 1.70
N PHE A 74 -3.29 -8.95 1.76
CA PHE A 74 -3.14 -10.38 1.50
C PHE A 74 -2.09 -11.03 2.40
N GLU A 75 -2.29 -12.30 2.68
CA GLU A 75 -1.28 -13.18 3.27
C GLU A 75 -0.42 -13.74 2.14
N SER A 76 0.89 -13.52 2.19
CA SER A 76 1.85 -14.14 1.28
C SER A 76 2.51 -15.32 1.99
N THR A 77 2.39 -16.51 1.41
CA THR A 77 3.15 -17.69 1.79
C THR A 77 4.31 -17.85 0.81
N ARG A 78 5.54 -17.92 1.33
CA ARG A 78 6.77 -17.96 0.55
C ARG A 78 7.59 -19.20 0.86
N LYS A 79 7.91 -19.97 -0.20
CA LYS A 79 8.77 -21.16 -0.09
C LYS A 79 10.24 -20.83 -0.37
N ASN A 80 10.47 -20.00 -1.38
CA ASN A 80 11.80 -19.67 -1.86
C ASN A 80 12.38 -18.46 -1.09
N GLU A 81 13.69 -18.49 -0.83
CA GLU A 81 14.43 -17.32 -0.34
C GLU A 81 14.45 -16.21 -1.38
N GLY A 82 14.63 -14.97 -0.93
CA GLY A 82 14.67 -13.79 -1.78
C GLY A 82 13.37 -12.98 -1.76
N GLY A 83 13.27 -12.06 -2.69
CA GLY A 83 12.17 -11.11 -2.74
C GLY A 83 12.17 -10.26 -4.01
N PRO A 84 11.32 -9.23 -4.07
CA PRO A 84 11.20 -8.35 -5.22
C PRO A 84 12.44 -7.47 -5.43
N VAL A 85 12.52 -6.83 -6.58
CA VAL A 85 13.48 -5.74 -6.86
C VAL A 85 13.24 -4.57 -5.90
N LEU A 86 14.28 -3.76 -5.64
CA LEU A 86 14.12 -2.48 -4.93
C LEU A 86 13.21 -1.58 -5.77
N HIS A 87 12.13 -1.08 -5.17
CA HIS A 87 11.10 -0.33 -5.85
C HIS A 87 10.49 0.76 -4.97
N ILE A 88 9.73 1.65 -5.58
CA ILE A 88 8.86 2.61 -4.91
C ILE A 88 7.43 2.40 -5.37
N HIS A 89 6.47 2.75 -4.51
CA HIS A 89 5.08 2.99 -4.88
C HIS A 89 4.83 4.50 -4.95
N TYR A 90 4.15 4.97 -5.99
CA TYR A 90 3.87 6.41 -6.14
C TYR A 90 2.82 6.91 -5.14
N ASP A 91 1.72 6.17 -5.00
CA ASP A 91 0.54 6.63 -4.27
C ASP A 91 0.10 5.70 -3.14
N THR A 92 0.89 4.66 -2.86
CA THR A 92 0.53 3.58 -1.94
C THR A 92 1.60 3.43 -0.86
N ASP A 93 1.20 3.44 0.39
CA ASP A 93 2.04 2.97 1.51
C ASP A 93 1.95 1.45 1.57
N GLU A 94 3.05 0.78 1.88
CA GLU A 94 3.09 -0.67 2.05
C GLU A 94 3.58 -1.02 3.44
N TRP A 95 3.01 -2.06 4.04
CA TRP A 95 3.51 -2.57 5.30
C TRP A 95 3.45 -4.09 5.37
N TRP A 96 4.35 -4.64 6.17
CA TRP A 96 4.58 -6.06 6.32
C TRP A 96 4.43 -6.44 7.79
N TYR A 97 3.52 -7.35 8.10
CA TYR A 97 3.41 -7.97 9.41
C TYR A 97 3.79 -9.44 9.29
N VAL A 98 4.91 -9.82 9.90
CA VAL A 98 5.45 -11.19 9.80
C VAL A 98 4.61 -12.14 10.63
N LEU A 99 4.09 -13.19 9.99
CA LEU A 99 3.28 -14.24 10.64
C LEU A 99 4.11 -15.46 10.99
N GLN A 100 5.12 -15.80 10.17
CA GLN A 100 5.96 -16.99 10.32
C GLN A 100 7.27 -16.79 9.57
N GLY A 101 8.37 -17.36 10.12
CA GLY A 101 9.71 -17.28 9.50
C GLY A 101 10.36 -15.92 9.72
N GLU A 102 11.37 -15.64 8.87
CA GLU A 102 12.19 -14.43 9.00
C GLU A 102 12.32 -13.72 7.64
N PHE A 103 12.41 -12.41 7.72
CA PHE A 103 12.55 -11.53 6.56
C PHE A 103 13.60 -10.45 6.83
N LEU A 104 14.40 -10.13 5.81
CA LEU A 104 15.08 -8.86 5.74
C LEU A 104 14.17 -7.88 4.99
N ILE A 105 13.87 -6.73 5.59
CA ILE A 105 13.02 -5.70 5.00
C ILE A 105 13.80 -4.39 4.97
N LYS A 106 14.05 -3.88 3.77
CA LYS A 106 14.74 -2.59 3.57
C LYS A 106 13.72 -1.51 3.26
N VAL A 107 13.82 -0.37 3.97
CA VAL A 107 13.05 0.86 3.73
C VAL A 107 14.01 2.04 3.79
N GLY A 108 14.18 2.74 2.68
CA GLY A 108 15.22 3.76 2.53
C GLY A 108 16.60 3.17 2.79
N ASP A 109 17.34 3.78 3.70
CA ASP A 109 18.70 3.36 4.07
C ASP A 109 18.73 2.30 5.18
N LYS A 110 17.60 1.96 5.79
CA LYS A 110 17.52 1.01 6.90
C LYS A 110 17.10 -0.36 6.43
N THR A 111 17.77 -1.38 6.97
CA THR A 111 17.39 -2.78 6.81
C THR A 111 17.03 -3.36 8.17
N TYR A 112 15.88 -3.98 8.24
CA TYR A 112 15.32 -4.60 9.44
C TYR A 112 15.36 -6.11 9.30
N ASN A 113 15.79 -6.79 10.35
CA ASN A 113 15.59 -8.23 10.48
C ASN A 113 14.28 -8.44 11.21
N ALA A 114 13.24 -8.88 10.49
CA ALA A 114 11.88 -9.01 10.99
C ALA A 114 11.51 -10.48 11.14
N LYS A 115 10.93 -10.83 12.29
CA LYS A 115 10.44 -12.16 12.66
C LYS A 115 8.97 -12.14 13.02
N ALA A 116 8.38 -13.29 13.24
CA ALA A 116 6.97 -13.41 13.60
C ALA A 116 6.57 -12.45 14.75
N GLY A 117 5.53 -11.64 14.49
CA GLY A 117 5.03 -10.58 15.37
C GLY A 117 5.55 -9.18 15.05
N ASP A 118 6.60 -9.05 14.25
CA ASP A 118 7.14 -7.74 13.88
C ASP A 118 6.33 -7.12 12.72
N LEU A 119 6.22 -5.79 12.75
CA LEU A 119 5.64 -4.97 11.69
C LEU A 119 6.68 -3.97 11.18
N VAL A 120 6.80 -3.86 9.86
CA VAL A 120 7.60 -2.83 9.20
C VAL A 120 6.70 -2.01 8.29
N PHE A 121 6.86 -0.69 8.29
CA PHE A 121 6.11 0.26 7.49
C PHE A 121 7.01 0.90 6.43
N GLY A 122 6.58 0.85 5.18
CA GLY A 122 7.22 1.45 4.00
C GLY A 122 6.35 2.57 3.44
N PRO A 123 6.70 3.85 3.67
CA PRO A 123 5.98 4.97 3.08
C PRO A 123 6.09 4.97 1.55
N ARG A 124 5.05 5.47 0.88
CA ARG A 124 5.11 5.77 -0.56
C ARG A 124 6.31 6.65 -0.90
N MET A 125 6.81 6.55 -2.11
CA MET A 125 7.98 7.28 -2.62
C MET A 125 9.30 6.94 -1.91
N VAL A 126 9.31 6.13 -0.86
CA VAL A 126 10.54 5.67 -0.20
C VAL A 126 10.95 4.32 -0.80
N PRO A 127 12.17 4.17 -1.35
CA PRO A 127 12.65 2.90 -1.88
C PRO A 127 12.59 1.78 -0.85
N HIS A 128 11.97 0.67 -1.21
CA HIS A 128 11.86 -0.49 -0.32
C HIS A 128 11.88 -1.82 -1.08
N THR A 129 12.21 -2.86 -0.35
CA THR A 129 12.16 -4.26 -0.77
C THR A 129 12.23 -5.16 0.44
N PHE A 130 11.94 -6.44 0.26
CA PHE A 130 12.11 -7.43 1.30
C PHE A 130 12.67 -8.73 0.71
N ALA A 131 13.22 -9.58 1.58
CA ALA A 131 13.64 -10.91 1.21
C ALA A 131 13.28 -11.88 2.34
N LYS A 132 12.63 -13.00 1.98
CA LYS A 132 12.57 -14.15 2.87
C LYS A 132 13.99 -14.70 3.06
N ILE A 133 14.36 -14.97 4.30
CA ILE A 133 15.64 -15.60 4.67
C ILE A 133 15.39 -16.89 5.45
N GLY A 134 16.42 -17.73 5.50
CA GLY A 134 16.38 -18.99 6.26
C GLY A 134 15.49 -20.09 5.64
N PRO A 135 15.58 -21.31 6.21
CA PRO A 135 14.93 -22.50 5.68
C PRO A 135 13.41 -22.50 5.94
N GLY A 136 12.72 -23.39 5.24
CA GLY A 136 11.29 -23.62 5.44
C GLY A 136 10.40 -22.56 4.81
N GLU A 137 9.10 -22.66 5.07
CA GLU A 137 8.08 -21.74 4.61
C GLU A 137 8.00 -20.54 5.53
N ALA A 138 7.84 -19.36 4.96
CA ALA A 138 7.59 -18.13 5.70
C ALA A 138 6.26 -17.49 5.27
N LYS A 139 5.63 -16.73 6.17
CA LYS A 139 4.34 -16.06 5.95
C LYS A 139 4.40 -14.63 6.42
N VAL A 140 3.88 -13.75 5.59
CA VAL A 140 3.80 -12.32 5.88
C VAL A 140 2.47 -11.76 5.40
N MET A 141 1.82 -10.96 6.25
CA MET A 141 0.69 -10.14 5.83
C MET A 141 1.23 -8.88 5.18
N ILE A 142 0.78 -8.61 3.97
CA ILE A 142 1.16 -7.41 3.21
C ILE A 142 -0.09 -6.57 2.98
N CYS A 143 0.04 -5.26 3.20
CA CYS A 143 -1.04 -4.32 2.95
C CYS A 143 -0.57 -3.14 2.13
N HIS A 144 -1.37 -2.78 1.15
CA HIS A 144 -1.23 -1.57 0.34
C HIS A 144 -2.36 -0.60 0.69
N GLN A 145 -2.02 0.64 1.07
CA GLN A 145 -2.98 1.66 1.50
C GLN A 145 -2.61 3.06 1.00
N PRO A 146 -3.45 3.68 0.14
CA PRO A 146 -4.60 3.07 -0.54
C PRO A 146 -4.18 1.88 -1.41
N ALA A 147 -5.16 1.08 -1.84
CA ALA A 147 -4.90 -0.13 -2.65
C ALA A 147 -4.16 0.14 -3.97
N GLY A 148 -4.33 1.34 -4.52
CA GLY A 148 -3.84 1.64 -5.85
C GLY A 148 -4.35 0.62 -6.88
N LYS A 149 -3.47 0.18 -7.76
CA LYS A 149 -3.73 -0.90 -8.73
C LYS A 149 -3.02 -2.22 -8.35
N MET A 150 -2.61 -2.38 -7.09
CA MET A 150 -1.76 -3.51 -6.70
C MET A 150 -2.48 -4.87 -6.80
N GLU A 151 -3.78 -4.93 -6.46
CA GLU A 151 -4.55 -6.15 -6.63
C GLU A 151 -4.63 -6.58 -8.10
N GLU A 152 -4.86 -5.65 -9.01
CA GLU A 152 -4.88 -5.90 -10.46
C GLU A 152 -3.49 -6.35 -10.96
N TYR A 153 -2.45 -5.68 -10.51
CA TYR A 153 -1.07 -5.98 -10.88
C TYR A 153 -0.70 -7.44 -10.55
N PHE A 154 -0.94 -7.86 -9.32
CA PHE A 154 -0.62 -9.24 -8.91
C PHE A 154 -1.50 -10.29 -9.61
N LYS A 155 -2.75 -9.99 -9.92
CA LYS A 155 -3.60 -10.87 -10.73
C LYS A 155 -3.01 -11.07 -12.13
N LYS A 156 -2.64 -10.00 -12.83
CA LYS A 156 -1.99 -10.06 -14.14
C LYS A 156 -0.69 -10.86 -14.14
N LEU A 157 0.13 -10.67 -13.10
CA LEU A 157 1.35 -11.46 -12.92
C LEU A 157 1.04 -12.96 -12.76
N SER A 158 0.05 -13.30 -11.95
CA SER A 158 -0.38 -14.67 -11.72
C SER A 158 -0.98 -15.34 -12.97
N GLU A 159 -1.60 -14.55 -13.84
CA GLU A 159 -2.11 -15.00 -15.16
C GLU A 159 -0.98 -15.18 -16.19
N GLY A 160 0.27 -14.86 -15.81
CA GLY A 160 1.43 -15.02 -16.67
C GLY A 160 1.62 -13.94 -17.72
N VAL A 161 0.91 -12.82 -17.61
CA VAL A 161 0.98 -11.70 -18.59
C VAL A 161 2.42 -11.23 -18.78
N ALA A 162 3.23 -11.20 -17.72
CA ALA A 162 4.62 -10.74 -17.79
C ALA A 162 5.63 -11.82 -18.26
N LYS A 163 5.18 -13.05 -18.55
CA LYS A 163 6.09 -14.19 -18.80
C LYS A 163 7.00 -13.98 -20.01
N ASN A 164 6.47 -13.40 -21.07
CA ASN A 164 7.20 -13.19 -22.34
C ASN A 164 7.57 -11.72 -22.58
N MET A 165 7.37 -10.84 -21.59
CA MET A 165 7.70 -9.42 -21.67
C MET A 165 9.21 -9.20 -21.58
N SER A 166 9.72 -8.26 -22.36
CA SER A 166 11.04 -7.66 -22.17
C SER A 166 11.11 -6.93 -20.83
N GLU A 167 12.31 -6.58 -20.38
CA GLU A 167 12.45 -5.80 -19.13
C GLU A 167 11.83 -4.41 -19.25
N GLU A 168 11.86 -3.80 -20.45
CA GLU A 168 11.22 -2.52 -20.72
C GLU A 168 9.70 -2.61 -20.57
N GLU A 169 9.08 -3.62 -21.19
CA GLU A 169 7.64 -3.86 -21.08
C GLU A 169 7.22 -4.14 -19.62
N ARG A 170 8.02 -4.92 -18.89
CA ARG A 170 7.79 -5.13 -17.45
C ARG A 170 7.87 -3.84 -16.64
N ASN A 171 8.83 -2.96 -16.95
CA ASN A 171 8.95 -1.67 -16.29
C ASN A 171 7.77 -0.75 -16.60
N ASN A 172 7.31 -0.73 -17.85
CA ASN A 172 6.12 0.03 -18.24
C ASN A 172 4.87 -0.49 -17.51
N MET A 173 4.68 -1.81 -17.47
CA MET A 173 3.58 -2.43 -16.72
C MET A 173 3.63 -2.08 -15.22
N ARG A 174 4.82 -2.06 -14.58
CA ARG A 174 4.98 -1.62 -13.20
C ARG A 174 4.50 -0.17 -13.03
N LYS A 175 4.99 0.75 -13.87
CA LYS A 175 4.63 2.18 -13.82
C LYS A 175 3.13 2.42 -14.02
N GLU A 176 2.49 1.71 -14.92
CA GLU A 176 1.04 1.75 -15.12
C GLU A 176 0.25 1.33 -13.87
N HIS A 177 0.86 0.51 -13.00
CA HIS A 177 0.27 0.06 -11.74
C HIS A 177 0.82 0.81 -10.51
N GLY A 178 1.51 1.94 -10.73
CA GLY A 178 1.98 2.80 -9.63
C GLY A 178 3.25 2.32 -8.95
N VAL A 179 4.04 1.46 -9.61
CA VAL A 179 5.30 0.90 -9.08
C VAL A 179 6.46 1.28 -9.99
N GLU A 180 7.59 1.65 -9.42
CA GLU A 180 8.82 1.88 -10.19
C GLU A 180 9.98 1.08 -9.59
N LYS A 181 10.69 0.32 -10.44
CA LYS A 181 11.95 -0.33 -10.09
C LYS A 181 13.05 0.72 -9.99
N VAL A 182 13.72 0.78 -8.86
CA VAL A 182 14.81 1.73 -8.59
C VAL A 182 16.14 1.05 -8.25
N GLY A 183 16.16 -0.29 -8.19
CA GLY A 183 17.39 -1.04 -7.92
C GLY A 183 17.21 -2.55 -8.02
N PRO A 184 18.28 -3.32 -7.72
CA PRO A 184 18.24 -4.77 -7.69
C PRO A 184 17.44 -5.29 -6.48
N PRO A 185 17.13 -6.60 -6.44
CA PRO A 185 16.64 -7.26 -5.24
C PRO A 185 17.65 -7.13 -4.09
N LEU A 186 17.16 -7.24 -2.86
CA LEU A 186 18.02 -7.27 -1.68
C LEU A 186 18.93 -8.51 -1.73
N THR A 187 20.24 -8.25 -1.75
CA THR A 187 21.24 -9.32 -1.67
C THR A 187 21.43 -9.65 -0.20
N TYR A 188 21.28 -10.90 0.18
CA TYR A 188 21.66 -11.41 1.50
C TYR A 188 22.75 -12.44 1.32
N LEU A 189 23.76 -12.34 2.17
CA LEU A 189 24.81 -13.34 2.19
C LEU A 189 24.23 -14.58 2.88
N LYS A 190 24.32 -15.73 2.22
CA LYS A 190 24.17 -17.02 2.91
C LYS A 190 25.35 -17.10 3.88
N GLN A 191 25.08 -16.92 5.16
CA GLN A 191 26.02 -17.22 6.23
C GLN A 191 26.09 -18.72 6.45
#